data_74cf76d5e58c226c8dddbcf0ed98ec05
#
_entry.id   74cf76d5e58c226c8dddbcf0ed98ec05
#
_cell.length_a   1.000
_cell.length_b   1.000
_cell.length_c   1.000
_cell.angle_alpha   90.00
_cell.angle_beta   90.00
_cell.angle_gamma   90.00
#
_symmetry.space_group_name_H-M   'P 1'
#
loop_
_entity.id
_entity.type
_entity.pdbx_description
1 polymer ?
#
loop_
_entity_poly.entity_id
_entity_poly.type
_entity_poly.pdbx_seq_one_letter_code
_entity_poly.pdbx_strand_id
1 'polypeptide(L)'
;IRAIPDTLVESEDGDVRRAKKKYLASGIRKYSIVVWNAITYILPAVAAAGLVVLVRSGLGLRFVLNVQVNGENVGYVESEQVFENAREDVQSRINTAKRMLQASGSAVEDTSWDVYPTYSLSIGNQTMTESEIANAILRTASDEIINGTAVYVDDQLLYVTTEGDHLRSYLENIKAPFENAMDSSVYTAFAHNIRLVDGVYLQESVSSYADVINALTEGGGIHTYTAVDGDTVESVVNATGVSFDSLAQMNPELLTLDQEIPAGTVITTGASSAELIKVKVVRRDTETVAIPFDTQNTESDQYDFGKVVTLQEGADGSEEITYETTMIDGAVTDRQAVAYNVLQAPTPEITVTGTKLKNGMIAKVGSGSFIWPVPNYKYVSR
;
A
#
# COMPACT_ATOMS: atom_id res chain seq x y z
N ILE A 1 -49.68 -28.17 -12.69
CA ILE A 1 -51.12 -28.25 -12.93
C ILE A 1 -51.29 -29.30 -14.04
N ARG A 2 -51.72 -30.53 -13.69
CA ARG A 2 -52.04 -31.56 -14.69
C ARG A 2 -53.33 -31.15 -15.37
N ALA A 3 -53.34 -31.15 -16.70
CA ALA A 3 -54.54 -30.92 -17.49
C ALA A 3 -55.68 -31.80 -17.02
N ILE A 4 -56.90 -31.26 -16.95
CA ILE A 4 -58.12 -32.00 -16.61
C ILE A 4 -58.35 -32.99 -17.76
N PRO A 5 -58.51 -34.30 -17.48
CA PRO A 5 -58.74 -35.28 -18.54
C PRO A 5 -60.03 -34.91 -19.33
N ASP A 6 -59.96 -35.02 -20.65
CA ASP A 6 -61.07 -34.66 -21.57
C ASP A 6 -62.36 -35.48 -21.33
N THR A 7 -62.29 -36.59 -20.59
CA THR A 7 -63.44 -37.44 -20.25
C THR A 7 -64.44 -36.79 -19.25
N LEU A 8 -64.16 -35.58 -18.73
CA LEU A 8 -65.06 -34.89 -17.79
C LEU A 8 -65.84 -33.75 -18.48
N VAL A 9 -65.81 -33.63 -19.81
CA VAL A 9 -66.40 -32.52 -20.55
C VAL A 9 -67.86 -32.79 -20.97
N GLU A 10 -68.36 -34.01 -20.83
CA GLU A 10 -69.71 -34.38 -21.33
C GLU A 10 -70.80 -34.60 -20.29
N SER A 11 -70.64 -34.20 -19.03
CA SER A 11 -71.66 -34.29 -18.02
C SER A 11 -72.25 -32.92 -17.67
N GLU A 12 -73.56 -32.88 -17.38
CA GLU A 12 -74.37 -31.68 -17.04
C GLU A 12 -73.60 -30.63 -16.17
N ASP A 13 -73.74 -29.36 -16.49
CA ASP A 13 -73.00 -28.20 -15.99
C ASP A 13 -72.85 -28.10 -14.43
N GLY A 14 -73.75 -28.71 -13.70
CA GLY A 14 -73.78 -28.81 -12.21
C GLY A 14 -72.74 -29.77 -11.64
N ASP A 15 -72.53 -30.90 -12.28
CA ASP A 15 -71.62 -31.98 -11.83
C ASP A 15 -70.14 -31.67 -12.15
N VAL A 16 -69.91 -30.96 -13.25
CA VAL A 16 -68.55 -30.48 -13.63
C VAL A 16 -68.03 -29.45 -12.64
N ARG A 17 -68.90 -28.56 -12.16
CA ARG A 17 -68.52 -27.57 -11.12
C ARG A 17 -68.23 -28.23 -9.79
N ARG A 18 -68.98 -29.25 -9.38
CA ARG A 18 -68.73 -30.02 -8.17
C ARG A 18 -67.45 -30.87 -8.27
N ALA A 19 -67.19 -31.49 -9.41
CA ALA A 19 -65.96 -32.25 -9.68
C ALA A 19 -64.72 -31.35 -9.71
N LYS A 20 -64.79 -30.17 -10.35
CA LYS A 20 -63.71 -29.16 -10.33
C LYS A 20 -63.41 -28.66 -8.93
N LYS A 21 -64.45 -28.37 -8.11
CA LYS A 21 -64.25 -27.95 -6.69
C LYS A 21 -63.62 -29.07 -5.88
N LYS A 22 -64.02 -30.33 -6.06
CA LYS A 22 -63.46 -31.48 -5.34
C LYS A 22 -61.98 -31.74 -5.75
N TYR A 23 -61.64 -31.55 -7.05
CA TYR A 23 -60.29 -31.73 -7.56
C TYR A 23 -59.34 -30.63 -7.09
N LEU A 24 -59.82 -29.36 -7.11
CA LEU A 24 -59.10 -28.22 -6.53
C LEU A 24 -58.90 -28.38 -5.03
N ALA A 25 -59.94 -28.79 -4.28
CA ALA A 25 -59.86 -29.01 -2.84
C ALA A 25 -58.91 -30.17 -2.46
N SER A 26 -58.85 -31.25 -3.26
CA SER A 26 -57.93 -32.37 -3.03
C SER A 26 -56.49 -32.00 -3.38
N GLY A 27 -56.29 -31.17 -4.41
CA GLY A 27 -54.97 -30.62 -4.77
C GLY A 27 -54.42 -29.69 -3.69
N ILE A 28 -55.24 -28.78 -3.20
CA ILE A 28 -54.88 -27.87 -2.11
C ILE A 28 -54.54 -28.65 -0.84
N ARG A 29 -55.32 -29.70 -0.49
CA ARG A 29 -55.07 -30.51 0.70
C ARG A 29 -53.83 -31.38 0.61
N LYS A 30 -53.45 -31.85 -0.60
CA LYS A 30 -52.25 -32.67 -0.83
C LYS A 30 -50.96 -31.85 -0.76
N TYR A 31 -51.01 -30.59 -1.15
CA TYR A 31 -49.83 -29.70 -1.14
C TYR A 31 -49.81 -28.78 0.08
N SER A 32 -50.91 -28.67 0.84
CA SER A 32 -50.98 -27.79 2.01
C SER A 32 -49.94 -28.11 3.08
N ILE A 33 -49.61 -29.38 3.29
CA ILE A 33 -48.60 -29.80 4.27
C ILE A 33 -47.19 -29.41 3.80
N VAL A 34 -46.90 -29.55 2.50
CA VAL A 34 -45.58 -29.16 1.93
C VAL A 34 -45.43 -27.65 1.94
N VAL A 35 -46.48 -26.92 1.57
CA VAL A 35 -46.52 -25.46 1.62
C VAL A 35 -46.44 -24.96 3.06
N TRP A 36 -47.14 -25.57 3.98
CA TRP A 36 -47.10 -25.22 5.39
C TRP A 36 -45.73 -25.47 6.03
N ASN A 37 -45.11 -26.61 5.73
CA ASN A 37 -43.74 -26.88 6.18
C ASN A 37 -42.74 -25.92 5.54
N ALA A 38 -42.84 -25.62 4.24
CA ALA A 38 -41.98 -24.64 3.57
C ALA A 38 -42.13 -23.24 4.19
N ILE A 39 -43.36 -22.81 4.49
CA ILE A 39 -43.63 -21.54 5.18
C ILE A 39 -43.00 -21.55 6.59
N THR A 40 -43.12 -22.64 7.32
CA THR A 40 -42.64 -22.76 8.71
C THR A 40 -41.10 -22.64 8.79
N TYR A 41 -40.36 -23.12 7.79
CA TYR A 41 -38.91 -23.03 7.75
C TYR A 41 -38.38 -21.79 7.01
N ILE A 42 -39.07 -21.37 5.96
CA ILE A 42 -38.60 -20.22 5.13
C ILE A 42 -38.98 -18.89 5.80
N LEU A 43 -40.15 -18.80 6.40
CA LEU A 43 -40.63 -17.56 7.02
C LEU A 43 -39.71 -17.05 8.14
N PRO A 44 -39.20 -17.86 9.08
CA PRO A 44 -38.24 -17.40 10.09
C PRO A 44 -36.93 -16.98 9.47
N ALA A 45 -36.42 -17.69 8.43
CA ALA A 45 -35.20 -17.35 7.74
C ALA A 45 -35.33 -16.03 6.97
N VAL A 46 -36.45 -15.82 6.29
CA VAL A 46 -36.76 -14.56 5.58
C VAL A 46 -36.99 -13.41 6.58
N ALA A 47 -37.65 -13.68 7.69
CA ALA A 47 -37.86 -12.70 8.76
C ALA A 47 -36.52 -12.31 9.41
N ALA A 48 -35.62 -13.27 9.67
CA ALA A 48 -34.30 -13.03 10.20
C ALA A 48 -33.42 -12.24 9.18
N ALA A 49 -33.44 -12.63 7.90
CA ALA A 49 -32.75 -11.91 6.85
C ALA A 49 -33.32 -10.50 6.65
N GLY A 50 -34.64 -10.36 6.69
CA GLY A 50 -35.32 -9.05 6.61
C GLY A 50 -35.00 -8.17 7.82
N LEU A 51 -34.87 -8.74 9.00
CA LEU A 51 -34.49 -8.02 10.22
C LEU A 51 -33.05 -7.55 10.14
N VAL A 52 -32.12 -8.36 9.65
CA VAL A 52 -30.74 -7.98 9.39
C VAL A 52 -30.65 -6.85 8.35
N VAL A 53 -31.43 -6.94 7.26
CA VAL A 53 -31.49 -5.89 6.24
C VAL A 53 -32.13 -4.62 6.78
N LEU A 54 -33.18 -4.70 7.59
CA LEU A 54 -33.84 -3.58 8.25
C LEU A 54 -32.92 -2.89 9.27
N VAL A 55 -32.19 -3.67 10.06
CA VAL A 55 -31.18 -3.14 11.00
C VAL A 55 -30.06 -2.46 10.26
N ARG A 56 -29.58 -3.06 9.16
CA ARG A 56 -28.46 -2.54 8.39
C ARG A 56 -28.82 -1.33 7.52
N SER A 57 -30.01 -1.27 6.96
CA SER A 57 -30.41 -0.22 6.00
C SER A 57 -31.45 0.78 6.55
N GLY A 58 -32.25 0.41 7.53
CA GLY A 58 -33.39 1.21 8.00
C GLY A 58 -33.14 2.05 9.25
N LEU A 59 -32.21 1.65 10.12
CA LEU A 59 -31.97 2.34 11.39
C LEU A 59 -30.64 3.10 11.43
N GLY A 60 -29.75 2.91 10.44
CA GLY A 60 -28.42 3.56 10.41
C GLY A 60 -27.60 3.30 11.68
N LEU A 61 -27.92 2.22 12.43
CA LEU A 61 -27.24 1.89 13.67
C LEU A 61 -25.82 1.41 13.36
N ARG A 62 -24.84 2.16 13.81
CA ARG A 62 -23.46 1.72 13.83
C ARG A 62 -23.17 1.12 15.20
N PHE A 63 -22.58 -0.07 15.19
CA PHE A 63 -22.07 -0.69 16.39
C PHE A 63 -20.63 -0.23 16.61
N VAL A 64 -20.34 0.16 17.83
CA VAL A 64 -19.03 0.62 18.28
C VAL A 64 -18.64 -0.16 19.53
N LEU A 65 -17.34 -0.31 19.76
CA LEU A 65 -16.81 -0.93 20.96
C LEU A 65 -16.53 0.16 21.99
N ASN A 66 -17.19 0.08 23.14
CA ASN A 66 -16.81 0.88 24.30
C ASN A 66 -15.65 0.18 25.00
N VAL A 67 -14.55 0.90 25.14
CA VAL A 67 -13.30 0.40 25.73
C VAL A 67 -13.14 0.98 27.14
N GLN A 68 -12.89 0.08 28.07
CA GLN A 68 -12.50 0.44 29.43
C GLN A 68 -11.12 -0.12 29.73
N VAL A 69 -10.27 0.69 30.32
CA VAL A 69 -8.92 0.32 30.75
C VAL A 69 -8.87 0.47 32.27
N ASN A 70 -8.51 -0.60 32.98
CA ASN A 70 -8.46 -0.65 34.44
C ASN A 70 -9.78 -0.21 35.13
N GLY A 71 -10.90 -0.43 34.44
CA GLY A 71 -12.25 -0.06 34.93
C GLY A 71 -12.71 1.36 34.58
N GLU A 72 -11.84 2.18 33.98
CA GLU A 72 -12.19 3.52 33.50
C GLU A 72 -12.51 3.51 32.02
N ASN A 73 -13.53 4.28 31.62
CA ASN A 73 -13.93 4.38 30.21
C ASN A 73 -12.99 5.31 29.47
N VAL A 74 -12.24 4.76 28.50
CA VAL A 74 -11.32 5.54 27.66
C VAL A 74 -11.94 5.99 26.34
N GLY A 75 -13.08 5.43 25.95
CA GLY A 75 -13.82 5.88 24.76
C GLY A 75 -14.45 4.78 23.92
N TYR A 76 -14.84 5.16 22.72
CA TYR A 76 -15.49 4.28 21.75
C TYR A 76 -14.63 4.12 20.52
N VAL A 77 -14.41 2.88 20.07
CA VAL A 77 -13.63 2.56 18.87
C VAL A 77 -14.48 1.79 17.86
N GLU A 78 -14.07 1.85 16.59
CA GLU A 78 -14.75 1.10 15.53
C GLU A 78 -14.39 -0.40 15.56
N SER A 79 -13.17 -0.74 16.00
CA SER A 79 -12.67 -2.10 16.09
C SER A 79 -11.62 -2.24 17.19
N GLU A 80 -11.34 -3.49 17.60
CA GLU A 80 -10.26 -3.80 18.54
C GLU A 80 -8.88 -3.37 18.00
N GLN A 81 -8.67 -3.41 16.68
CA GLN A 81 -7.41 -3.00 16.05
C GLN A 81 -7.06 -1.54 16.35
N VAL A 82 -8.05 -0.64 16.35
CA VAL A 82 -7.83 0.78 16.68
C VAL A 82 -7.30 0.93 18.12
N PHE A 83 -7.80 0.11 19.04
CA PHE A 83 -7.29 0.11 20.42
C PHE A 83 -5.88 -0.46 20.52
N GLU A 84 -5.58 -1.56 19.81
CA GLU A 84 -4.25 -2.15 19.80
C GLU A 84 -3.20 -1.16 19.25
N ASN A 85 -3.51 -0.48 18.15
CA ASN A 85 -2.65 0.56 17.61
C ASN A 85 -2.46 1.72 18.62
N ALA A 86 -3.53 2.12 19.30
CA ALA A 86 -3.45 3.14 20.35
C ALA A 86 -2.57 2.69 21.52
N ARG A 87 -2.63 1.41 21.90
CA ARG A 87 -1.77 0.82 22.92
C ARG A 87 -0.29 0.87 22.53
N GLU A 88 0.00 0.54 21.26
CA GLU A 88 1.36 0.64 20.70
C GLU A 88 1.85 2.08 20.71
N ASP A 89 1.01 3.04 20.35
CA ASP A 89 1.36 4.47 20.41
C ASP A 89 1.65 4.92 21.86
N VAL A 90 0.84 4.51 22.83
CA VAL A 90 1.11 4.78 24.27
C VAL A 90 2.44 4.17 24.71
N GLN A 91 2.71 2.93 24.33
CA GLN A 91 3.98 2.30 24.65
C GLN A 91 5.18 3.05 24.03
N SER A 92 5.04 3.51 22.80
CA SER A 92 6.06 4.35 22.14
C SER A 92 6.31 5.67 22.88
N ARG A 93 5.24 6.32 23.38
CA ARG A 93 5.35 7.54 24.17
C ARG A 93 6.05 7.31 25.51
N ILE A 94 5.73 6.21 26.19
CA ILE A 94 6.40 5.80 27.43
C ILE A 94 7.89 5.51 27.18
N ASN A 95 8.20 4.78 26.12
CA ASN A 95 9.58 4.45 25.75
C ASN A 95 10.38 5.71 25.44
N THR A 96 9.76 6.70 24.81
CA THR A 96 10.41 8.00 24.54
C THR A 96 10.73 8.75 25.83
N ALA A 97 9.81 8.77 26.79
CA ALA A 97 10.07 9.37 28.10
C ALA A 97 11.21 8.64 28.84
N LYS A 98 11.18 7.30 28.87
CA LYS A 98 12.27 6.49 29.45
C LYS A 98 13.62 6.82 28.80
N ARG A 99 13.68 6.91 27.47
CA ARG A 99 14.90 7.27 26.72
C ARG A 99 15.42 8.66 27.11
N MET A 100 14.55 9.65 27.22
CA MET A 100 14.95 11.01 27.62
C MET A 100 15.46 11.08 29.06
N LEU A 101 14.82 10.34 29.98
CA LEU A 101 15.30 10.19 31.36
C LEU A 101 16.66 9.53 31.41
N GLN A 102 16.89 8.46 30.66
CA GLN A 102 18.21 7.78 30.58
C GLN A 102 19.28 8.73 30.03
N ALA A 103 18.96 9.51 28.97
CA ALA A 103 19.89 10.48 28.39
C ALA A 103 20.24 11.61 29.39
N SER A 104 19.35 11.95 30.33
CA SER A 104 19.62 12.90 31.41
C SER A 104 20.37 12.31 32.60
N GLY A 105 20.69 11.01 32.57
CA GLY A 105 21.36 10.30 33.67
C GLY A 105 20.46 9.94 34.85
N SER A 106 19.14 10.02 34.69
CA SER A 106 18.16 9.64 35.71
C SER A 106 17.99 8.11 35.75
N ALA A 107 17.86 7.53 36.94
CA ALA A 107 17.51 6.14 37.08
C ALA A 107 16.06 5.90 36.63
N VAL A 108 15.86 5.01 35.68
CA VAL A 108 14.52 4.64 35.22
C VAL A 108 14.13 3.32 35.87
N GLU A 109 13.03 3.31 36.62
CA GLU A 109 12.45 2.07 37.12
C GLU A 109 11.78 1.34 35.93
N ASP A 110 12.09 0.06 35.81
CA ASP A 110 11.47 -0.78 34.79
C ASP A 110 10.07 -1.19 35.25
N THR A 111 9.12 -0.30 35.09
CA THR A 111 7.70 -0.56 35.32
C THR A 111 7.09 -1.10 34.04
N SER A 112 6.73 -2.39 34.04
CA SER A 112 5.89 -2.95 33.00
C SER A 112 4.53 -2.26 33.03
N TRP A 113 4.11 -1.75 31.89
CA TRP A 113 2.81 -1.13 31.73
C TRP A 113 1.84 -2.12 31.12
N ASP A 114 1.13 -2.86 31.99
CA ASP A 114 0.13 -3.83 31.55
C ASP A 114 -1.25 -3.17 31.48
N VAL A 115 -1.78 -3.09 30.27
CA VAL A 115 -3.14 -2.58 30.00
C VAL A 115 -4.06 -3.73 29.67
N TYR A 116 -5.06 -3.92 30.52
CA TYR A 116 -6.09 -4.93 30.30
C TYR A 116 -7.39 -4.24 29.85
N PRO A 117 -7.68 -4.24 28.54
CA PRO A 117 -8.92 -3.65 28.04
C PRO A 117 -10.12 -4.57 28.31
N THR A 118 -11.25 -3.95 28.60
CA THR A 118 -12.56 -4.61 28.60
C THR A 118 -13.42 -3.97 27.53
N TYR A 119 -13.99 -4.80 26.66
CA TYR A 119 -14.82 -4.33 25.57
C TYR A 119 -16.30 -4.58 25.87
N SER A 120 -17.15 -3.61 25.56
CA SER A 120 -18.59 -3.76 25.54
C SER A 120 -19.17 -3.18 24.26
N LEU A 121 -20.12 -3.92 23.64
CA LEU A 121 -20.78 -3.47 22.42
C LEU A 121 -21.74 -2.33 22.75
N SER A 122 -21.64 -1.23 22.04
CA SER A 122 -22.50 -0.07 22.14
C SER A 122 -23.05 0.34 20.78
N ILE A 123 -24.10 1.14 20.77
CA ILE A 123 -24.68 1.73 19.58
C ILE A 123 -24.35 3.20 19.57
N GLY A 124 -23.64 3.68 18.54
CA GLY A 124 -23.23 5.06 18.42
C GLY A 124 -22.64 5.37 17.07
N ASN A 125 -22.50 6.67 16.79
CA ASN A 125 -21.92 7.17 15.55
C ASN A 125 -20.57 7.87 15.77
N GLN A 126 -20.18 8.06 17.03
CA GLN A 126 -18.93 8.73 17.38
C GLN A 126 -17.93 7.67 17.84
N THR A 127 -16.85 7.58 17.10
CA THR A 127 -15.69 6.77 17.43
C THR A 127 -14.48 7.68 17.57
N MET A 128 -13.60 7.33 18.47
CA MET A 128 -12.33 8.01 18.67
C MET A 128 -11.28 7.42 17.75
N THR A 129 -10.37 8.25 17.32
CA THR A 129 -9.18 7.83 16.57
C THR A 129 -8.17 7.16 17.51
N GLU A 130 -7.20 6.48 16.95
CA GLU A 130 -6.07 5.87 17.64
C GLU A 130 -5.38 6.86 18.60
N SER A 131 -5.04 8.07 18.12
CA SER A 131 -4.39 9.09 18.92
C SER A 131 -5.28 9.64 20.06
N GLU A 132 -6.58 9.76 19.84
CA GLU A 132 -7.53 10.20 20.89
C GLU A 132 -7.65 9.16 22.00
N ILE A 133 -7.69 7.86 21.66
CA ILE A 133 -7.67 6.75 22.62
C ILE A 133 -6.35 6.72 23.38
N ALA A 134 -5.20 6.86 22.69
CA ALA A 134 -3.89 6.95 23.33
C ALA A 134 -3.82 8.12 24.33
N ASN A 135 -4.34 9.28 23.96
CA ASN A 135 -4.43 10.43 24.86
C ASN A 135 -5.33 10.16 26.09
N ALA A 136 -6.46 9.46 25.88
CA ALA A 136 -7.36 9.11 26.98
C ALA A 136 -6.69 8.12 27.94
N ILE A 137 -6.00 7.10 27.42
CA ILE A 137 -5.25 6.14 28.23
C ILE A 137 -4.19 6.83 29.08
N LEU A 138 -3.37 7.72 28.50
CA LEU A 138 -2.34 8.42 29.25
C LEU A 138 -2.91 9.31 30.37
N ARG A 139 -4.04 9.95 30.13
CA ARG A 139 -4.74 10.76 31.14
C ARG A 139 -5.25 9.96 32.33
N THR A 140 -5.57 8.68 32.14
CA THR A 140 -5.98 7.79 33.22
C THR A 140 -4.80 7.14 33.93
N ALA A 141 -3.62 7.11 33.31
CA ALA A 141 -2.45 6.39 33.80
C ALA A 141 -1.43 7.28 34.54
N SER A 142 -1.39 8.59 34.29
CA SER A 142 -0.39 9.49 34.88
C SER A 142 -0.95 10.91 35.07
N ASP A 143 -0.54 11.54 36.16
CA ASP A 143 -0.78 12.96 36.44
C ASP A 143 0.32 13.88 35.85
N GLU A 144 1.48 13.29 35.49
CA GLU A 144 2.65 13.98 34.91
C GLU A 144 2.58 14.01 33.39
N ILE A 145 1.53 14.62 32.86
CA ILE A 145 1.26 14.71 31.43
C ILE A 145 1.22 16.17 30.96
N ILE A 146 1.59 16.36 29.70
CA ILE A 146 1.60 17.66 29.03
C ILE A 146 0.99 17.55 27.62
N ASN A 147 0.34 18.65 27.17
CA ASN A 147 -0.01 18.78 25.76
C ASN A 147 1.25 19.17 24.98
N GLY A 148 1.54 18.44 23.92
CA GLY A 148 2.71 18.67 23.09
C GLY A 148 2.50 18.17 21.68
N THR A 149 3.53 18.33 20.87
CA THR A 149 3.61 17.84 19.49
C THR A 149 4.74 16.83 19.41
N ALA A 150 4.41 15.60 19.06
CA ALA A 150 5.41 14.57 18.78
C ALA A 150 5.92 14.68 17.35
N VAL A 151 7.20 14.43 17.19
CA VAL A 151 7.91 14.35 15.91
C VAL A 151 8.15 12.89 15.59
N TYR A 152 7.45 12.39 14.60
CA TYR A 152 7.68 11.08 14.02
C TYR A 152 8.54 11.22 12.76
N VAL A 153 9.55 10.40 12.64
CA VAL A 153 10.37 10.25 11.42
C VAL A 153 10.33 8.77 11.04
N ASP A 154 9.88 8.48 9.82
CA ASP A 154 9.69 7.11 9.32
C ASP A 154 8.90 6.22 10.31
N ASP A 155 7.80 6.80 10.83
CA ASP A 155 6.88 6.20 11.82
C ASP A 155 7.47 5.95 13.22
N GLN A 156 8.72 6.34 13.47
CA GLN A 156 9.31 6.32 14.81
C GLN A 156 9.12 7.65 15.54
N LEU A 157 8.61 7.61 16.76
CA LEU A 157 8.55 8.78 17.63
C LEU A 157 9.95 9.11 18.17
N LEU A 158 10.51 10.21 17.69
CA LEU A 158 11.86 10.63 18.09
C LEU A 158 11.86 11.67 19.22
N TYR A 159 11.02 12.70 19.11
CA TYR A 159 10.99 13.84 20.01
C TYR A 159 9.56 14.28 20.31
N VAL A 160 9.39 14.96 21.42
CA VAL A 160 8.17 15.68 21.78
C VAL A 160 8.55 17.11 22.14
N THR A 161 7.82 18.10 21.63
CA THR A 161 8.02 19.52 21.96
C THR A 161 6.71 20.20 22.30
N THR A 162 6.77 21.25 23.12
CA THR A 162 5.62 22.12 23.37
C THR A 162 5.48 23.23 22.32
N GLU A 163 6.46 23.39 21.46
CA GLU A 163 6.53 24.43 20.43
C GLU A 163 6.21 23.90 19.02
N GLY A 164 5.16 23.07 18.92
CA GLY A 164 4.76 22.39 17.68
C GLY A 164 4.44 23.35 16.53
N ASP A 165 3.81 24.49 16.80
CA ASP A 165 3.46 25.48 15.77
C ASP A 165 4.72 26.15 15.18
N HIS A 166 5.71 26.45 16.02
CA HIS A 166 7.00 26.94 15.53
C HIS A 166 7.71 25.92 14.68
N LEU A 167 7.65 24.65 15.06
CA LEU A 167 8.24 23.55 14.29
C LEU A 167 7.54 23.36 12.95
N ARG A 168 6.20 23.43 12.88
CA ARG A 168 5.43 23.38 11.62
C ARG A 168 5.86 24.48 10.67
N SER A 169 5.88 25.71 11.18
CA SER A 169 6.29 26.88 10.39
C SER A 169 7.73 26.75 9.89
N TYR A 170 8.62 26.23 10.70
CA TYR A 170 10.01 25.98 10.31
C TYR A 170 10.11 24.96 9.17
N LEU A 171 9.42 23.81 9.29
CA LEU A 171 9.41 22.75 8.25
C LEU A 171 8.75 23.22 6.95
N GLU A 172 7.70 24.03 7.02
CA GLU A 172 7.08 24.65 5.85
C GLU A 172 8.02 25.61 5.15
N ASN A 173 8.72 26.47 5.90
CA ASN A 173 9.69 27.41 5.35
C ASN A 173 10.87 26.72 4.63
N ILE A 174 11.27 25.52 5.06
CA ILE A 174 12.29 24.72 4.36
C ILE A 174 11.79 24.23 3.01
N LYS A 175 10.53 23.80 2.90
CA LYS A 175 9.94 23.30 1.64
C LYS A 175 9.56 24.43 0.69
N ALA A 176 9.16 25.58 1.20
CA ALA A 176 8.62 26.69 0.42
C ALA A 176 9.45 27.10 -0.82
N PRO A 177 10.80 27.14 -0.78
CA PRO A 177 11.59 27.47 -1.95
C PRO A 177 11.49 26.46 -3.12
N PHE A 178 11.08 25.22 -2.80
CA PHE A 178 10.97 24.11 -3.78
C PHE A 178 9.54 23.92 -4.26
N GLU A 179 8.56 24.55 -3.62
CA GLU A 179 7.16 24.45 -3.99
C GLU A 179 6.84 25.40 -5.14
N ASN A 180 6.13 24.90 -6.15
CA ASN A 180 5.60 25.72 -7.23
C ASN A 180 4.08 25.52 -7.30
N ALA A 181 3.34 26.43 -6.69
CA ALA A 181 1.87 26.37 -6.62
C ALA A 181 1.19 26.41 -8.00
N MET A 182 1.90 26.85 -9.07
CA MET A 182 1.37 26.92 -10.44
C MET A 182 1.72 25.70 -11.29
N ASP A 183 2.59 24.84 -10.82
CA ASP A 183 3.05 23.65 -11.55
C ASP A 183 2.62 22.37 -10.81
N SER A 184 1.49 21.80 -11.22
CA SER A 184 0.97 20.55 -10.66
C SER A 184 1.83 19.33 -10.98
N SER A 185 2.85 19.47 -11.83
CA SER A 185 3.81 18.41 -12.13
C SER A 185 4.92 18.29 -11.08
N VAL A 186 4.98 19.23 -10.13
CA VAL A 186 5.97 19.27 -9.05
C VAL A 186 5.31 18.89 -7.73
N TYR A 187 5.87 17.91 -7.06
CA TYR A 187 5.50 17.48 -5.71
C TYR A 187 6.70 17.60 -4.79
N THR A 188 6.51 18.26 -3.66
CA THR A 188 7.56 18.53 -2.68
C THR A 188 7.24 17.84 -1.36
N ALA A 189 8.20 17.13 -0.80
CA ALA A 189 8.12 16.45 0.49
C ALA A 189 9.50 16.44 1.16
N PHE A 190 9.62 15.94 2.36
CA PHE A 190 10.91 15.57 2.92
C PHE A 190 11.35 14.20 2.40
N ALA A 191 12.65 13.94 2.39
CA ALA A 191 13.21 12.65 2.01
C ALA A 191 12.77 11.54 2.98
N HIS A 192 12.66 11.87 4.27
CA HIS A 192 12.05 11.06 5.31
C HIS A 192 10.59 11.44 5.53
N ASN A 193 9.78 10.48 5.98
CA ASN A 193 8.38 10.74 6.34
C ASN A 193 8.32 11.44 7.70
N ILE A 194 8.30 12.77 7.70
CA ILE A 194 8.20 13.58 8.91
C ILE A 194 6.73 13.88 9.18
N ARG A 195 6.23 13.45 10.34
CA ARG A 195 4.86 13.63 10.77
C ARG A 195 4.82 14.26 12.15
N LEU A 196 4.05 15.34 12.30
CA LEU A 196 3.82 16.05 13.56
C LEU A 196 2.43 15.68 14.09
N VAL A 197 2.38 15.17 15.31
CA VAL A 197 1.14 14.70 15.95
C VAL A 197 0.95 15.42 17.27
N ASP A 198 -0.12 16.21 17.36
CA ASP A 198 -0.52 16.86 18.61
C ASP A 198 -1.22 15.86 19.51
N GLY A 199 -0.89 15.90 20.79
CA GLY A 199 -1.43 14.96 21.74
C GLY A 199 -1.01 15.22 23.17
N VAL A 200 -1.29 14.21 24.00
CA VAL A 200 -0.87 14.16 25.39
C VAL A 200 0.36 13.27 25.50
N TYR A 201 1.38 13.76 26.16
CA TYR A 201 2.67 13.09 26.32
C TYR A 201 3.11 13.17 27.78
N LEU A 202 4.04 12.33 28.17
CA LEU A 202 4.66 12.41 29.49
C LEU A 202 5.59 13.64 29.53
N GLN A 203 5.61 14.34 30.64
CA GLN A 203 6.40 15.55 30.80
C GLN A 203 7.89 15.32 30.57
N GLU A 204 8.39 14.14 30.97
CA GLU A 204 9.78 13.72 30.81
C GLU A 204 10.19 13.50 29.36
N SER A 205 9.23 13.33 28.44
CA SER A 205 9.51 13.15 27.02
C SER A 205 9.80 14.46 26.27
N VAL A 206 9.57 15.61 26.91
CA VAL A 206 9.65 16.92 26.25
C VAL A 206 11.09 17.35 26.05
N SER A 207 11.42 17.68 24.81
CA SER A 207 12.67 18.29 24.40
C SER A 207 12.48 19.76 24.04
N SER A 208 13.53 20.56 24.20
CA SER A 208 13.48 21.95 23.77
C SER A 208 13.35 22.05 22.25
N TYR A 209 12.75 23.12 21.73
CA TYR A 209 12.67 23.39 20.30
C TYR A 209 14.05 23.37 19.64
N ALA A 210 15.06 23.94 20.29
CA ALA A 210 16.42 23.98 19.75
C ALA A 210 17.03 22.56 19.61
N ASP A 211 16.81 21.68 20.61
CA ASP A 211 17.30 20.31 20.55
C ASP A 211 16.62 19.52 19.42
N VAL A 212 15.32 19.71 19.23
CA VAL A 212 14.58 19.09 18.14
C VAL A 212 15.10 19.55 16.78
N ILE A 213 15.28 20.86 16.58
CA ILE A 213 15.84 21.39 15.32
C ILE A 213 17.25 20.87 15.08
N ASN A 214 18.13 20.92 16.07
CA ASN A 214 19.50 20.39 15.94
C ASN A 214 19.46 18.92 15.54
N ALA A 215 18.64 18.11 16.18
CA ALA A 215 18.51 16.69 15.84
C ALA A 215 18.00 16.45 14.42
N LEU A 216 17.08 17.26 13.94
CA LEU A 216 16.57 17.14 12.57
C LEU A 216 17.56 17.62 11.51
N THR A 217 18.37 18.66 11.83
CA THR A 217 19.32 19.28 10.86
C THR A 217 20.70 18.65 10.89
N GLU A 218 21.20 18.26 12.07
CA GLU A 218 22.57 17.76 12.25
C GLU A 218 22.69 16.24 12.26
N GLY A 219 21.56 15.52 12.12
CA GLY A 219 21.52 14.07 12.07
C GLY A 219 21.65 13.37 13.43
N GLY A 220 21.40 14.08 14.52
CA GLY A 220 21.39 13.52 15.88
C GLY A 220 20.22 12.60 16.21
N GLY A 221 19.48 12.08 15.22
CA GLY A 221 18.42 11.10 15.41
C GLY A 221 18.99 9.78 15.94
N ILE A 222 18.47 9.31 17.08
CA ILE A 222 18.80 8.00 17.63
C ILE A 222 17.81 7.01 17.03
N HIS A 223 18.31 6.03 16.28
CA HIS A 223 17.50 4.89 15.85
C HIS A 223 17.34 3.93 17.02
N THR A 224 16.13 3.46 17.23
CA THR A 224 15.83 2.51 18.31
C THR A 224 15.00 1.35 17.78
N TYR A 225 15.17 0.18 18.40
CA TYR A 225 14.33 -0.99 18.24
C TYR A 225 13.64 -1.26 19.57
N THR A 226 12.34 -1.48 19.55
CA THR A 226 11.58 -1.87 20.74
C THR A 226 11.39 -3.38 20.72
N ALA A 227 11.98 -4.06 21.70
CA ALA A 227 11.94 -5.51 21.79
C ALA A 227 10.51 -6.03 22.00
N VAL A 228 10.16 -7.10 21.29
CA VAL A 228 8.91 -7.84 21.46
C VAL A 228 9.15 -9.12 22.28
N ASP A 229 8.05 -9.76 22.70
CA ASP A 229 8.13 -10.99 23.50
C ASP A 229 8.87 -12.11 22.75
N GLY A 230 9.87 -12.71 23.38
CA GLY A 230 10.72 -13.73 22.79
C GLY A 230 11.94 -13.22 22.02
N ASP A 231 12.18 -11.90 22.00
CA ASP A 231 13.38 -11.37 21.38
C ASP A 231 14.65 -11.71 22.15
N THR A 232 15.69 -11.99 21.38
CA THR A 232 17.08 -12.10 21.83
C THR A 232 17.93 -11.03 21.15
N VAL A 233 19.12 -10.78 21.64
CA VAL A 233 20.06 -9.87 20.98
C VAL A 233 20.33 -10.29 19.54
N GLU A 234 20.41 -11.61 19.26
CA GLU A 234 20.56 -12.13 17.90
C GLU A 234 19.38 -11.80 17.00
N SER A 235 18.14 -11.90 17.52
CA SER A 235 16.94 -11.52 16.76
C SER A 235 16.96 -10.02 16.41
N VAL A 236 17.38 -9.17 17.32
CA VAL A 236 17.53 -7.71 17.08
C VAL A 236 18.63 -7.42 16.06
N VAL A 237 19.79 -8.10 16.12
CA VAL A 237 20.85 -8.01 15.11
C VAL A 237 20.30 -8.34 13.72
N ASN A 238 19.55 -9.44 13.61
CA ASN A 238 18.97 -9.88 12.34
C ASN A 238 17.87 -8.94 11.83
N ALA A 239 17.03 -8.43 12.72
CA ALA A 239 15.95 -7.51 12.37
C ALA A 239 16.44 -6.13 11.94
N THR A 240 17.51 -5.63 12.58
CA THR A 240 18.02 -4.27 12.35
C THR A 240 19.20 -4.20 11.38
N GLY A 241 19.89 -5.34 11.15
CA GLY A 241 21.11 -5.40 10.36
C GLY A 241 22.34 -4.76 11.04
N VAL A 242 22.20 -4.33 12.31
CA VAL A 242 23.30 -3.72 13.09
C VAL A 242 24.14 -4.84 13.71
N SER A 243 25.47 -4.76 13.62
CA SER A 243 26.33 -5.78 14.20
C SER A 243 26.22 -5.81 15.73
N PHE A 244 26.45 -6.99 16.33
CA PHE A 244 26.45 -7.15 17.77
C PHE A 244 27.41 -6.18 18.48
N ASP A 245 28.63 -6.03 17.96
CA ASP A 245 29.62 -5.11 18.53
C ASP A 245 29.15 -3.68 18.59
N SER A 246 28.44 -3.24 17.53
CA SER A 246 27.86 -1.90 17.47
C SER A 246 26.68 -1.75 18.42
N LEU A 247 25.82 -2.77 18.51
CA LEU A 247 24.69 -2.76 19.45
C LEU A 247 25.18 -2.75 20.90
N ALA A 248 26.14 -3.59 21.26
CA ALA A 248 26.72 -3.66 22.61
C ALA A 248 27.46 -2.37 22.99
N GLN A 249 28.09 -1.68 22.03
CA GLN A 249 28.70 -0.38 22.28
C GLN A 249 27.68 0.70 22.62
N MET A 250 26.52 0.67 21.97
CA MET A 250 25.42 1.64 22.21
C MET A 250 24.54 1.26 23.39
N ASN A 251 24.50 -0.05 23.75
CA ASN A 251 23.69 -0.61 24.82
C ASN A 251 24.55 -1.52 25.67
N PRO A 252 25.30 -0.99 26.66
CA PRO A 252 26.27 -1.76 27.45
C PRO A 252 25.68 -2.93 28.24
N GLU A 253 24.37 -2.99 28.39
CA GLU A 253 23.63 -4.09 29.04
C GLU A 253 23.53 -5.34 28.16
N LEU A 254 23.78 -5.26 26.86
CA LEU A 254 23.75 -6.40 25.94
C LEU A 254 25.10 -7.10 25.95
N LEU A 255 25.16 -8.26 26.59
CA LEU A 255 26.43 -8.95 26.85
C LEU A 255 26.67 -10.12 25.89
N THR A 256 25.63 -10.82 25.43
CA THR A 256 25.73 -12.00 24.56
C THR A 256 24.61 -12.03 23.53
N LEU A 257 24.82 -12.73 22.40
CA LEU A 257 23.83 -12.85 21.32
C LEU A 257 22.57 -13.62 21.73
N ASP A 258 22.70 -14.58 22.63
CA ASP A 258 21.62 -15.43 23.15
C ASP A 258 20.87 -14.81 24.34
N GLN A 259 21.26 -13.60 24.75
CA GLN A 259 20.59 -12.88 25.84
C GLN A 259 19.17 -12.55 25.45
N GLU A 260 18.19 -12.98 26.25
CA GLU A 260 16.80 -12.60 26.13
C GLU A 260 16.61 -11.12 26.51
N ILE A 261 15.80 -10.43 25.73
CA ILE A 261 15.48 -9.02 25.95
C ILE A 261 14.01 -8.94 26.37
N PRO A 262 13.71 -8.34 27.52
CA PRO A 262 12.33 -8.15 27.95
C PRO A 262 11.53 -7.36 26.92
N ALA A 263 10.27 -7.76 26.67
CA ALA A 263 9.37 -7.04 25.79
C ALA A 263 9.21 -5.58 26.27
N GLY A 264 9.22 -4.64 25.31
CA GLY A 264 9.15 -3.21 25.58
C GLY A 264 10.50 -2.56 25.90
N THR A 265 11.62 -3.33 25.98
CA THR A 265 12.96 -2.76 26.11
C THR A 265 13.32 -1.99 24.84
N VAL A 266 13.80 -0.76 25.00
CA VAL A 266 14.25 0.10 23.89
C VAL A 266 15.75 -0.07 23.68
N ILE A 267 16.11 -0.64 22.54
CA ILE A 267 17.51 -0.87 22.13
C ILE A 267 17.92 0.23 21.18
N THR A 268 19.00 0.95 21.47
CA THR A 268 19.59 1.91 20.54
C THR A 268 20.30 1.18 19.40
N THR A 269 19.87 1.40 18.18
CA THR A 269 20.39 0.71 16.98
C THR A 269 21.30 1.58 16.13
N GLY A 270 21.41 2.86 16.44
CA GLY A 270 22.30 3.78 15.72
C GLY A 270 21.97 5.25 15.97
N ALA A 271 22.83 6.10 15.44
CA ALA A 271 22.57 7.51 15.29
C ALA A 271 22.65 7.84 13.80
N SER A 272 21.66 8.55 13.28
CA SER A 272 21.73 9.04 11.89
C SER A 272 22.70 10.19 11.82
N SER A 273 23.70 10.06 10.96
CA SER A 273 24.57 11.18 10.56
C SER A 273 24.00 11.96 9.38
N ALA A 274 22.86 11.53 8.85
CA ALA A 274 22.21 12.18 7.72
C ALA A 274 21.19 13.22 8.23
N GLU A 275 21.14 14.35 7.54
CA GLU A 275 20.15 15.40 7.78
C GLU A 275 18.73 14.89 7.45
N LEU A 276 17.87 14.83 8.47
CA LEU A 276 16.55 14.22 8.38
C LEU A 276 15.55 15.04 7.57
N ILE A 277 15.78 16.35 7.44
CA ILE A 277 14.88 17.30 6.77
C ILE A 277 15.28 17.65 5.34
N LYS A 278 16.05 16.78 4.67
CA LYS A 278 16.36 16.96 3.25
C LYS A 278 15.08 17.02 2.41
N VAL A 279 15.02 18.01 1.52
CA VAL A 279 13.85 18.22 0.68
C VAL A 279 13.91 17.32 -0.54
N LYS A 280 12.89 16.48 -0.71
CA LYS A 280 12.65 15.65 -1.89
C LYS A 280 11.68 16.37 -2.81
N VAL A 281 12.07 16.59 -4.05
CA VAL A 281 11.22 17.12 -5.12
C VAL A 281 11.03 16.04 -6.18
N VAL A 282 9.80 15.73 -6.51
CA VAL A 282 9.44 14.85 -7.62
C VAL A 282 8.81 15.71 -8.69
N ARG A 283 9.40 15.70 -9.88
CA ARG A 283 8.92 16.44 -11.04
C ARG A 283 8.60 15.49 -12.18
N ARG A 284 7.48 15.74 -12.86
CA ARG A 284 7.13 15.07 -14.11
C ARG A 284 7.28 16.00 -15.27
N ASP A 285 8.04 15.57 -16.26
CA ASP A 285 8.23 16.27 -17.53
C ASP A 285 8.04 15.30 -18.69
N THR A 286 7.59 15.82 -19.83
CA THR A 286 7.38 15.06 -21.05
C THR A 286 8.40 15.46 -22.10
N GLU A 287 8.93 14.47 -22.82
CA GLU A 287 9.89 14.64 -23.88
C GLU A 287 9.42 13.88 -25.12
N THR A 288 9.45 14.51 -26.30
CA THR A 288 9.11 13.85 -27.55
C THR A 288 10.38 13.26 -28.17
N VAL A 289 10.34 11.95 -28.39
CA VAL A 289 11.47 11.19 -28.96
C VAL A 289 11.03 10.57 -30.30
N ALA A 290 11.96 10.51 -31.25
CA ALA A 290 11.70 9.85 -32.52
C ALA A 290 11.75 8.33 -32.37
N ILE A 291 10.78 7.64 -32.98
CA ILE A 291 10.78 6.18 -33.15
C ILE A 291 11.36 5.88 -34.52
N PRO A 292 12.56 5.29 -34.62
CA PRO A 292 13.15 5.00 -35.90
C PRO A 292 12.30 4.01 -36.71
N PHE A 293 12.26 4.20 -38.02
CA PHE A 293 11.59 3.28 -38.91
C PHE A 293 12.43 2.02 -39.18
N ASP A 294 11.75 0.91 -39.46
CA ASP A 294 12.37 -0.35 -39.91
C ASP A 294 12.44 -0.41 -41.43
N THR A 295 13.50 -1.04 -41.98
CA THR A 295 13.61 -1.33 -43.41
C THR A 295 13.19 -2.76 -43.71
N GLN A 296 12.16 -2.94 -44.54
CA GLN A 296 11.68 -4.19 -45.02
C GLN A 296 12.20 -4.43 -46.43
N ASN A 297 12.98 -5.49 -46.65
CA ASN A 297 13.45 -5.86 -47.99
C ASN A 297 12.69 -7.07 -48.50
N THR A 298 12.19 -6.97 -49.74
CA THR A 298 11.52 -8.07 -50.47
C THR A 298 12.24 -8.35 -51.76
N GLU A 299 12.01 -9.51 -52.36
CA GLU A 299 12.61 -9.90 -53.65
C GLU A 299 11.55 -9.82 -54.76
N SER A 300 11.98 -9.40 -55.98
CA SER A 300 11.11 -9.39 -57.14
C SER A 300 11.86 -9.72 -58.44
N ASP A 301 11.24 -10.51 -59.33
CA ASP A 301 11.72 -10.85 -60.66
C ASP A 301 11.43 -9.75 -61.71
N GLN A 302 10.79 -8.67 -61.30
CA GLN A 302 10.55 -7.53 -62.19
C GLN A 302 11.80 -6.66 -62.39
N TYR A 303 12.72 -6.65 -61.43
CA TYR A 303 13.95 -5.86 -61.46
C TYR A 303 15.19 -6.73 -61.73
N ASP A 304 16.17 -6.16 -62.39
CA ASP A 304 17.45 -6.83 -62.68
C ASP A 304 18.15 -7.27 -61.40
N PHE A 305 18.82 -8.41 -61.46
CA PHE A 305 19.54 -9.04 -60.36
C PHE A 305 20.48 -8.06 -59.66
N GLY A 306 20.31 -7.93 -58.34
CA GLY A 306 21.13 -7.04 -57.48
C GLY A 306 20.73 -5.57 -57.51
N LYS A 307 19.74 -5.16 -58.32
CA LYS A 307 19.20 -3.81 -58.29
C LYS A 307 18.28 -3.67 -57.10
N VAL A 308 18.58 -2.71 -56.24
CA VAL A 308 17.68 -2.33 -55.11
C VAL A 308 16.86 -1.13 -55.52
N VAL A 309 15.56 -1.23 -55.32
CA VAL A 309 14.59 -0.14 -55.62
C VAL A 309 13.79 0.12 -54.37
N THR A 310 13.73 1.35 -53.93
CA THR A 310 12.85 1.80 -52.79
C THR A 310 11.43 1.99 -53.35
N LEU A 311 10.49 1.22 -52.84
CA LEU A 311 9.08 1.34 -53.18
C LEU A 311 8.35 2.31 -52.26
N GLN A 312 8.80 2.39 -51.03
CA GLN A 312 8.26 3.28 -50.01
C GLN A 312 9.42 3.82 -49.18
N GLU A 313 9.50 5.13 -49.10
CA GLU A 313 10.45 5.80 -48.21
C GLU A 313 10.04 5.59 -46.74
N GLY A 314 10.99 5.30 -45.87
CA GLY A 314 10.79 5.25 -44.44
C GLY A 314 10.58 6.63 -43.83
N ALA A 315 9.78 6.71 -42.80
CA ALA A 315 9.64 7.92 -42.00
C ALA A 315 9.59 7.57 -40.52
N ASP A 316 10.39 8.26 -39.74
CA ASP A 316 10.38 8.10 -38.29
C ASP A 316 9.04 8.45 -37.69
N GLY A 317 8.61 7.67 -36.71
CA GLY A 317 7.51 7.98 -35.84
C GLY A 317 7.93 8.94 -34.71
N SER A 318 7.01 9.23 -33.82
CA SER A 318 7.31 9.99 -32.61
C SER A 318 6.50 9.43 -31.43
N GLU A 319 7.12 9.39 -30.28
CA GLU A 319 6.47 9.09 -29.01
C GLU A 319 6.77 10.18 -28.00
N GLU A 320 5.80 10.38 -27.10
CA GLU A 320 5.95 11.23 -25.94
C GLU A 320 6.26 10.33 -24.75
N ILE A 321 7.39 10.56 -24.10
CA ILE A 321 7.82 9.85 -22.90
C ILE A 321 7.65 10.78 -21.72
N THR A 322 6.88 10.36 -20.71
CA THR A 322 6.80 11.08 -19.42
C THR A 322 7.85 10.53 -18.48
N TYR A 323 8.74 11.39 -18.05
CA TYR A 323 9.75 11.09 -17.05
C TYR A 323 9.32 11.59 -15.68
N GLU A 324 9.58 10.79 -14.65
CA GLU A 324 9.54 11.20 -13.25
C GLU A 324 10.96 11.36 -12.75
N THR A 325 11.32 12.59 -12.38
CA THR A 325 12.65 12.95 -11.88
C THR A 325 12.55 13.25 -10.39
N THR A 326 13.31 12.51 -9.58
CA THR A 326 13.46 12.74 -8.15
C THR A 326 14.75 13.49 -7.87
N MET A 327 14.63 14.57 -7.11
CA MET A 327 15.77 15.38 -6.63
C MET A 327 15.75 15.41 -5.11
N ILE A 328 16.92 15.38 -4.49
CA ILE A 328 17.10 15.61 -3.04
C ILE A 328 18.03 16.79 -2.89
N ASP A 329 17.58 17.85 -2.20
CA ASP A 329 18.27 19.12 -2.05
C ASP A 329 18.79 19.69 -3.39
N GLY A 330 17.98 19.57 -4.43
CA GLY A 330 18.29 20.05 -5.78
C GLY A 330 19.20 19.14 -6.61
N ALA A 331 19.73 18.06 -6.06
CA ALA A 331 20.52 17.08 -6.80
C ALA A 331 19.62 15.95 -7.34
N VAL A 332 19.70 15.64 -8.64
CA VAL A 332 18.97 14.53 -9.24
C VAL A 332 19.50 13.20 -8.68
N THR A 333 18.63 12.44 -8.05
CA THR A 333 18.95 11.13 -7.47
C THR A 333 18.36 9.98 -8.28
N ASP A 334 17.24 10.22 -8.98
CA ASP A 334 16.60 9.23 -9.85
C ASP A 334 15.87 9.90 -11.00
N ARG A 335 15.85 9.25 -12.18
CA ARG A 335 15.03 9.64 -13.33
C ARG A 335 14.55 8.40 -14.05
N GLN A 336 13.25 8.18 -14.12
CA GLN A 336 12.68 7.02 -14.77
C GLN A 336 11.50 7.41 -15.68
N ALA A 337 11.35 6.66 -16.77
CA ALA A 337 10.20 6.81 -17.65
C ALA A 337 8.99 6.08 -17.02
N VAL A 338 7.89 6.82 -16.82
CA VAL A 338 6.68 6.32 -16.16
C VAL A 338 5.50 6.14 -17.11
N ALA A 339 5.54 6.79 -18.29
CA ALA A 339 4.51 6.62 -19.32
C ALA A 339 5.09 6.81 -20.71
N TYR A 340 4.50 6.11 -21.69
CA TYR A 340 4.80 6.19 -23.10
C TYR A 340 3.50 6.41 -23.88
N ASN A 341 3.51 7.36 -24.81
CA ASN A 341 2.38 7.66 -25.66
C ASN A 341 2.85 7.84 -27.09
N VAL A 342 2.54 6.89 -27.98
CA VAL A 342 2.90 6.99 -29.41
C VAL A 342 2.03 8.07 -30.07
N LEU A 343 2.64 9.17 -30.48
CA LEU A 343 1.99 10.26 -31.19
C LEU A 343 1.84 9.95 -32.68
N GLN A 344 2.88 9.37 -33.28
CA GLN A 344 2.91 8.96 -34.66
C GLN A 344 3.68 7.64 -34.81
N ALA A 345 3.04 6.64 -35.38
CA ALA A 345 3.72 5.37 -35.67
C ALA A 345 4.75 5.57 -36.81
N PRO A 346 5.92 4.91 -36.76
CA PRO A 346 6.88 4.97 -37.84
C PRO A 346 6.33 4.31 -39.11
N THR A 347 6.71 4.85 -40.26
CA THR A 347 6.39 4.27 -41.56
C THR A 347 7.59 3.47 -42.04
N PRO A 348 7.50 2.15 -42.24
CA PRO A 348 8.65 1.37 -42.66
C PRO A 348 9.11 1.74 -44.08
N GLU A 349 10.42 1.74 -44.30
CA GLU A 349 10.99 1.72 -45.63
C GLU A 349 10.76 0.35 -46.27
N ILE A 350 10.25 0.34 -47.48
CA ILE A 350 10.08 -0.92 -48.28
C ILE A 350 11.00 -0.86 -49.45
N THR A 351 12.00 -1.79 -49.46
CA THR A 351 12.94 -1.96 -50.56
C THR A 351 12.70 -3.29 -51.25
N VAL A 352 12.99 -3.33 -52.55
CA VAL A 352 12.91 -4.55 -53.37
C VAL A 352 14.26 -4.81 -53.99
N THR A 353 14.76 -6.00 -53.79
CA THR A 353 15.97 -6.50 -54.47
C THR A 353 15.58 -7.33 -55.71
N GLY A 354 16.09 -6.91 -56.83
CA GLY A 354 15.83 -7.58 -58.12
C GLY A 354 16.48 -8.97 -58.20
N THR A 355 15.75 -9.95 -58.73
CA THR A 355 16.21 -11.36 -58.94
C THR A 355 16.25 -11.76 -60.40
N LYS A 356 15.91 -10.88 -61.35
CA LYS A 356 15.85 -11.15 -62.77
C LYS A 356 17.25 -11.20 -63.40
N LEU A 357 17.67 -12.37 -63.89
CA LEU A 357 18.89 -12.51 -64.65
C LEU A 357 18.69 -12.12 -66.12
N LYS A 358 19.77 -11.72 -66.81
CA LYS A 358 19.76 -11.29 -68.25
C LYS A 358 19.16 -12.29 -69.19
N ASN A 359 19.05 -13.58 -68.84
CA ASN A 359 18.47 -14.67 -69.64
C ASN A 359 17.03 -15.02 -69.25
N GLY A 360 16.34 -14.19 -68.44
CA GLY A 360 14.99 -14.46 -67.98
C GLY A 360 14.86 -15.51 -66.87
N MET A 361 15.99 -16.01 -66.34
CA MET A 361 16.01 -16.88 -65.17
C MET A 361 15.90 -16.02 -63.90
N ILE A 362 15.23 -16.57 -62.89
CA ILE A 362 15.09 -15.91 -61.58
C ILE A 362 16.23 -16.38 -60.68
N ALA A 363 17.05 -15.44 -60.13
CA ALA A 363 18.03 -15.77 -59.13
C ALA A 363 17.35 -15.92 -57.77
N LYS A 364 17.40 -17.10 -57.18
CA LYS A 364 17.08 -17.29 -55.78
C LYS A 364 18.34 -16.97 -54.96
N VAL A 365 18.26 -15.97 -54.12
CA VAL A 365 19.27 -15.73 -53.07
C VAL A 365 19.09 -16.84 -52.04
N GLY A 366 20.00 -17.80 -52.06
CA GLY A 366 19.98 -18.90 -51.07
C GLY A 366 20.48 -18.38 -49.70
N SER A 367 19.74 -18.63 -48.67
CA SER A 367 20.16 -18.41 -47.26
C SER A 367 21.07 -19.52 -46.71
N GLY A 368 21.71 -20.33 -47.59
CA GLY A 368 22.47 -21.50 -47.20
C GLY A 368 23.98 -21.37 -47.30
N SER A 369 24.71 -22.09 -46.46
CA SER A 369 26.12 -22.31 -46.57
C SER A 369 26.44 -22.94 -47.93
N PHE A 370 27.46 -22.44 -48.65
CA PHE A 370 27.96 -23.02 -49.88
C PHE A 370 28.33 -24.49 -49.68
N ILE A 371 27.58 -25.41 -50.27
CA ILE A 371 27.99 -26.81 -50.35
C ILE A 371 28.87 -26.94 -51.57
N TRP A 372 30.10 -27.31 -51.35
CA TRP A 372 31.07 -27.57 -52.41
C TRP A 372 30.48 -28.62 -53.40
N PRO A 373 30.37 -28.29 -54.69
CA PRO A 373 29.62 -29.16 -55.62
C PRO A 373 30.31 -30.48 -55.94
N VAL A 374 31.49 -30.72 -55.42
CA VAL A 374 32.23 -31.98 -55.66
C VAL A 374 32.71 -32.52 -54.30
N PRO A 375 32.03 -33.53 -53.75
CA PRO A 375 32.21 -33.93 -52.35
C PRO A 375 33.58 -34.51 -51.99
N ASN A 376 34.49 -34.69 -52.91
CA ASN A 376 35.79 -35.35 -52.66
C ASN A 376 37.04 -34.58 -53.21
N TYR A 377 36.89 -33.33 -53.62
CA TYR A 377 38.04 -32.54 -54.11
C TYR A 377 38.43 -31.42 -53.13
N LYS A 378 39.68 -31.51 -52.67
CA LYS A 378 40.27 -30.50 -51.74
C LYS A 378 40.90 -29.30 -52.42
N TYR A 379 41.04 -29.31 -53.79
CA TYR A 379 41.74 -28.28 -54.51
C TYR A 379 41.04 -27.90 -55.81
N VAL A 380 41.01 -26.63 -56.13
CA VAL A 380 40.62 -26.11 -57.44
C VAL A 380 41.92 -25.98 -58.27
N SER A 381 42.01 -26.70 -59.38
CA SER A 381 43.11 -26.42 -60.35
C SER A 381 42.94 -25.01 -60.92
N ARG A 382 44.02 -24.26 -60.98
CA ARG A 382 44.08 -22.96 -61.64
C ARG A 382 43.85 -23.07 -63.12
#